data_5e19aeebeb85509b168cef5886a44acd
#
_entry.id   5e19aeebeb85509b168cef5886a44acd
#
_cell.length_a   1.000
_cell.length_b   1.000
_cell.length_c   1.000
_cell.angle_alpha   90.00
_cell.angle_beta   90.00
_cell.angle_gamma   90.00
#
_symmetry.space_group_name_H-M   'P 1'
#
loop_
_entity.id
_entity.type
_entity.pdbx_description
1 polymer ?
#
loop_
_entity_poly.entity_id
_entity_poly.type
_entity_poly.pdbx_seq_one_letter_code
_entity_poly.pdbx_strand_id
1 'polypeptide(L)'
;VHVSCEQSHEAIRRARQKGMRVFGEPLIQFLTLDDSEYLNKDWEYAARRVMSPPFRDKIHQDGLWAGLQAGSLQVVATDHAAFTTDQKKMGVDNFTLIPNGTGGLEERMSVLWTKGVETGRLTRNEFVAATSTNIAKILNVYPRKGSLVEGADADIVVWDPKISKTISVASHKSVLDYNVFEGFQVNAQPRY
;
A
#
# COMPACT_ATOMS: atom_id res chain seq x y z
N VAL A 1 4.79 -4.10 -11.10
CA VAL A 1 3.76 -4.01 -10.03
C VAL A 1 4.16 -4.82 -8.82
N HIS A 2 3.63 -4.47 -7.63
CA HIS A 2 3.72 -5.24 -6.37
C HIS A 2 5.16 -5.53 -5.93
N VAL A 3 6.03 -4.50 -5.99
CA VAL A 3 7.43 -4.62 -5.57
C VAL A 3 7.47 -4.91 -4.06
N SER A 4 7.82 -6.15 -3.70
CA SER A 4 7.76 -6.64 -2.32
C SER A 4 9.12 -6.74 -1.62
N CYS A 5 10.24 -6.59 -2.34
CA CYS A 5 11.58 -6.74 -1.78
C CYS A 5 12.59 -5.81 -2.44
N GLU A 6 13.70 -5.58 -1.75
CA GLU A 6 14.77 -4.70 -2.20
C GLU A 6 15.41 -5.18 -3.52
N GLN A 7 15.55 -6.48 -3.74
CA GLN A 7 16.12 -7.04 -4.97
C GLN A 7 15.28 -6.67 -6.21
N SER A 8 13.95 -6.72 -6.09
CA SER A 8 13.04 -6.29 -7.16
C SER A 8 13.15 -4.78 -7.42
N HIS A 9 13.25 -3.97 -6.35
CA HIS A 9 13.48 -2.54 -6.45
C HIS A 9 14.82 -2.24 -7.14
N GLU A 10 15.89 -2.94 -6.77
CA GLU A 10 17.21 -2.77 -7.38
C GLU A 10 17.20 -3.09 -8.88
N ALA A 11 16.48 -4.14 -9.30
CA ALA A 11 16.32 -4.45 -10.73
C ALA A 11 15.65 -3.30 -11.50
N ILE A 12 14.60 -2.69 -10.92
CA ILE A 12 13.92 -1.52 -11.49
C ILE A 12 14.88 -0.34 -11.57
N ARG A 13 15.61 -0.06 -10.49
CA ARG A 13 16.59 1.03 -10.42
C ARG A 13 17.67 0.91 -11.51
N ARG A 14 18.23 -0.29 -11.69
CA ARG A 14 19.23 -0.56 -12.75
C ARG A 14 18.66 -0.37 -14.16
N ALA A 15 17.42 -0.81 -14.39
CA ALA A 15 16.77 -0.61 -15.69
C ALA A 15 16.58 0.89 -15.99
N ARG A 16 16.13 1.66 -14.99
CA ARG A 16 15.97 3.12 -15.12
C ARG A 16 17.29 3.84 -15.35
N GLN A 17 18.37 3.43 -14.69
CA GLN A 17 19.72 3.98 -14.91
C GLN A 17 20.23 3.75 -16.35
N LYS A 18 19.75 2.72 -17.03
CA LYS A 18 20.01 2.47 -18.45
C LYS A 18 19.07 3.24 -19.39
N GLY A 19 18.28 4.18 -18.87
CA GLY A 19 17.33 4.98 -19.65
C GLY A 19 16.02 4.26 -20.01
N MET A 20 15.77 3.06 -19.47
CA MET A 20 14.53 2.33 -19.74
C MET A 20 13.34 2.98 -19.01
N ARG A 21 12.19 3.07 -19.68
CA ARG A 21 10.95 3.58 -19.11
C ARG A 21 10.27 2.49 -18.27
N VAL A 22 10.75 2.28 -17.06
CA VAL A 22 10.23 1.31 -16.11
C VAL A 22 9.74 2.04 -14.86
N PHE A 23 8.60 1.64 -14.34
CA PHE A 23 7.99 2.17 -13.13
C PHE A 23 7.86 1.08 -12.07
N GLY A 24 7.95 1.46 -10.81
CA GLY A 24 7.82 0.56 -9.67
C GLY A 24 6.69 0.97 -8.73
N GLU A 25 5.99 -0.03 -8.21
CA GLU A 25 4.82 0.11 -7.35
C GLU A 25 4.92 -0.90 -6.20
N PRO A 26 5.31 -0.50 -4.98
CA PRO A 26 5.10 -1.31 -3.79
C PRO A 26 3.65 -1.21 -3.31
N LEU A 27 3.23 -2.20 -2.52
CA LEU A 27 1.96 -2.16 -1.81
C LEU A 27 2.15 -1.59 -0.41
N ILE A 28 1.12 -0.95 0.13
CA ILE A 28 1.14 -0.44 1.50
C ILE A 28 1.41 -1.54 2.52
N GLN A 29 0.94 -2.76 2.25
CA GLN A 29 1.18 -3.94 3.07
C GLN A 29 2.69 -4.23 3.17
N PHE A 30 3.42 -4.22 2.05
CA PHE A 30 4.87 -4.51 2.03
C PHE A 30 5.72 -3.43 2.72
N LEU A 31 5.19 -2.23 2.83
CA LEU A 31 5.83 -1.13 3.54
C LEU A 31 5.67 -1.20 5.06
N THR A 32 4.74 -2.04 5.57
CA THR A 32 4.30 -1.95 6.96
C THR A 32 4.08 -3.28 7.66
N LEU A 33 3.88 -4.36 6.92
CA LEU A 33 3.74 -5.73 7.41
C LEU A 33 4.89 -6.58 6.89
N ASP A 34 5.23 -7.64 7.60
CA ASP A 34 6.32 -8.53 7.25
C ASP A 34 5.92 -10.02 7.44
N ASP A 35 6.82 -10.93 7.12
CA ASP A 35 6.55 -12.36 7.11
C ASP A 35 6.34 -12.97 8.51
N SER A 36 6.63 -12.23 9.58
CA SER A 36 6.29 -12.64 10.94
C SER A 36 4.78 -12.81 11.15
N GLU A 37 3.95 -12.15 10.32
CA GLU A 37 2.50 -12.31 10.32
C GLU A 37 2.08 -13.77 10.06
N TYR A 38 2.86 -14.52 9.28
CA TYR A 38 2.60 -15.93 8.98
C TYR A 38 2.97 -16.89 10.13
N LEU A 39 3.71 -16.41 11.13
CA LEU A 39 4.11 -17.20 12.29
C LEU A 39 3.05 -17.24 13.40
N ASN A 40 1.92 -16.56 13.20
CA ASN A 40 0.83 -16.59 14.15
C ASN A 40 0.27 -18.01 14.28
N LYS A 41 0.03 -18.45 15.52
CA LYS A 41 -0.53 -19.78 15.81
C LYS A 41 -2.00 -19.94 15.38
N ASP A 42 -2.73 -18.84 15.26
CA ASP A 42 -4.07 -18.81 14.70
C ASP A 42 -3.96 -18.95 13.18
N TRP A 43 -4.40 -20.09 12.67
CA TRP A 43 -4.38 -20.39 11.24
C TRP A 43 -5.20 -19.36 10.43
N GLU A 44 -6.38 -18.96 10.92
CA GLU A 44 -7.22 -17.98 10.24
C GLU A 44 -6.52 -16.62 10.15
N TYR A 45 -5.83 -16.20 11.21
CA TYR A 45 -5.04 -14.99 11.21
C TYR A 45 -3.97 -15.02 10.10
N ALA A 46 -3.19 -16.09 10.03
CA ALA A 46 -2.14 -16.25 9.02
C ALA A 46 -2.73 -16.35 7.61
N ALA A 47 -3.80 -17.13 7.41
CA ALA A 47 -4.47 -17.31 6.12
C ALA A 47 -5.04 -15.99 5.57
N ARG A 48 -5.58 -15.12 6.41
CA ARG A 48 -6.08 -13.79 6.04
C ARG A 48 -4.99 -12.89 5.46
N ARG A 49 -3.71 -13.21 5.67
CA ARG A 49 -2.53 -12.46 5.21
C ARG A 49 -1.86 -13.08 3.99
N VAL A 50 -2.34 -14.25 3.54
CA VAL A 50 -1.84 -14.90 2.32
C VAL A 50 -2.19 -14.06 1.10
N MET A 51 -1.16 -13.64 0.37
CA MET A 51 -1.26 -12.89 -0.88
C MET A 51 -0.06 -13.18 -1.79
N SER A 52 -0.12 -12.76 -3.03
CA SER A 52 0.97 -12.87 -4.02
C SER A 52 1.33 -11.50 -4.60
N PRO A 53 2.58 -11.06 -4.47
CA PRO A 53 3.69 -11.68 -3.71
C PRO A 53 3.41 -11.77 -2.21
N PRO A 54 4.01 -12.72 -1.49
CA PRO A 54 3.85 -12.81 -0.03
C PRO A 54 4.60 -11.66 0.68
N PHE A 55 4.24 -11.42 1.93
CA PHE A 55 5.03 -10.56 2.80
C PHE A 55 6.47 -11.07 2.89
N ARG A 56 7.42 -10.17 3.02
CA ARG A 56 8.85 -10.46 3.09
C ARG A 56 9.39 -10.09 4.46
N ASP A 57 10.60 -10.53 4.72
CA ASP A 57 11.34 -10.11 5.90
C ASP A 57 11.34 -8.57 6.02
N LYS A 58 11.20 -8.09 7.23
CA LYS A 58 11.16 -6.66 7.59
C LYS A 58 12.35 -5.86 7.04
N ILE A 59 13.52 -6.50 6.84
CA ILE A 59 14.72 -5.85 6.31
C ILE A 59 14.48 -5.16 4.96
N HIS A 60 13.50 -5.63 4.18
CA HIS A 60 13.18 -5.05 2.87
C HIS A 60 12.41 -3.73 2.95
N GLN A 61 11.75 -3.43 4.06
CA GLN A 61 10.90 -2.25 4.20
C GLN A 61 11.68 -0.95 4.01
N ASP A 62 12.83 -0.82 4.64
CA ASP A 62 13.62 0.41 4.55
C ASP A 62 14.11 0.68 3.12
N GLY A 63 14.47 -0.36 2.36
CA GLY A 63 14.80 -0.24 0.95
C GLY A 63 13.62 0.21 0.07
N LEU A 64 12.40 -0.25 0.37
CA LEU A 64 11.19 0.17 -0.33
C LEU A 64 10.83 1.63 0.01
N TRP A 65 10.92 2.02 1.28
CA TRP A 65 10.71 3.41 1.69
C TRP A 65 11.73 4.37 1.06
N ALA A 66 13.01 3.99 1.05
CA ALA A 66 14.07 4.75 0.39
C ALA A 66 13.81 4.88 -1.13
N GLY A 67 13.26 3.83 -1.75
CA GLY A 67 12.86 3.85 -3.15
C GLY A 67 11.75 4.84 -3.47
N LEU A 68 10.77 4.99 -2.59
CA LEU A 68 9.71 6.00 -2.70
C LEU A 68 10.27 7.41 -2.53
N GLN A 69 11.09 7.63 -1.52
CA GLN A 69 11.72 8.92 -1.24
C GLN A 69 12.62 9.37 -2.41
N ALA A 70 13.43 8.47 -2.94
CA ALA A 70 14.31 8.74 -4.08
C ALA A 70 13.57 8.81 -5.44
N GLY A 71 12.27 8.51 -5.50
CA GLY A 71 11.49 8.49 -6.74
C GLY A 71 11.85 7.34 -7.69
N SER A 72 12.61 6.34 -7.24
CA SER A 72 12.88 5.12 -8.02
C SER A 72 11.71 4.13 -7.97
N LEU A 73 10.86 4.23 -6.95
CA LEU A 73 9.50 3.69 -6.90
C LEU A 73 8.52 4.86 -6.97
N GLN A 74 7.50 4.79 -7.82
CA GLN A 74 6.72 5.98 -8.19
C GLN A 74 5.36 6.07 -7.53
N VAL A 75 4.71 4.94 -7.27
CA VAL A 75 3.34 4.89 -6.76
C VAL A 75 3.20 3.87 -5.65
N VAL A 76 2.18 4.01 -4.80
CA VAL A 76 1.83 3.03 -3.77
C VAL A 76 0.42 2.53 -4.04
N ALA A 77 0.25 1.21 -4.12
CA ALA A 77 -1.03 0.55 -4.35
C ALA A 77 -1.45 -0.35 -3.17
N THR A 78 -2.48 -1.16 -3.37
CA THR A 78 -3.01 -2.09 -2.36
C THR A 78 -3.12 -3.52 -2.86
N ASP A 79 -3.24 -3.72 -4.17
CA ASP A 79 -3.65 -5.01 -4.73
C ASP A 79 -4.87 -5.59 -3.97
N HIS A 80 -5.89 -4.74 -3.81
CA HIS A 80 -7.08 -5.07 -3.02
C HIS A 80 -7.82 -6.25 -3.64
N ALA A 81 -7.68 -7.42 -3.02
CA ALA A 81 -8.39 -8.64 -3.39
C ALA A 81 -9.13 -9.18 -2.16
N ALA A 82 -10.43 -8.93 -2.13
CA ALA A 82 -11.28 -9.11 -0.97
C ALA A 82 -11.80 -10.56 -0.89
N PHE A 83 -11.17 -11.38 -0.06
CA PHE A 83 -11.65 -12.73 0.29
C PHE A 83 -12.01 -12.78 1.77
N THR A 84 -13.18 -13.29 2.11
CA THR A 84 -13.60 -13.49 3.50
C THR A 84 -12.80 -14.61 4.16
N THR A 85 -12.86 -14.70 5.50
CA THR A 85 -12.24 -15.80 6.24
C THR A 85 -12.75 -17.16 5.76
N ASP A 86 -14.06 -17.30 5.51
CA ASP A 86 -14.63 -18.57 5.02
C ASP A 86 -14.10 -18.94 3.64
N GLN A 87 -13.88 -17.99 2.76
CA GLN A 87 -13.21 -18.24 1.48
C GLN A 87 -11.75 -18.68 1.68
N LYS A 88 -11.03 -18.06 2.61
CA LYS A 88 -9.66 -18.49 2.96
C LYS A 88 -9.59 -19.93 3.48
N LYS A 89 -10.64 -20.41 4.16
CA LYS A 89 -10.73 -21.79 4.67
C LYS A 89 -10.72 -22.89 3.59
N MET A 90 -10.88 -22.52 2.33
CA MET A 90 -10.66 -23.48 1.22
C MET A 90 -9.26 -24.11 1.25
N GLY A 91 -8.31 -23.47 1.90
CA GLY A 91 -6.93 -23.93 2.02
C GLY A 91 -6.55 -24.58 3.36
N VAL A 92 -7.51 -24.93 4.23
CA VAL A 92 -7.22 -25.52 5.55
C VAL A 92 -6.36 -26.78 5.44
N ASP A 93 -6.71 -27.69 4.54
CA ASP A 93 -5.99 -28.96 4.34
C ASP A 93 -4.88 -28.85 3.27
N ASN A 94 -4.90 -27.78 2.49
CA ASN A 94 -3.93 -27.57 1.43
C ASN A 94 -3.72 -26.06 1.19
N PHE A 95 -2.64 -25.53 1.69
CA PHE A 95 -2.31 -24.09 1.62
C PHE A 95 -2.33 -23.51 0.20
N THR A 96 -2.11 -24.34 -0.83
CA THR A 96 -2.15 -23.89 -2.23
C THR A 96 -3.54 -23.47 -2.69
N LEU A 97 -4.58 -23.85 -1.94
CA LEU A 97 -5.97 -23.50 -2.19
C LEU A 97 -6.43 -22.25 -1.41
N ILE A 98 -5.57 -21.67 -0.59
CA ILE A 98 -5.89 -20.40 0.07
C ILE A 98 -5.99 -19.30 -1.01
N PRO A 99 -7.15 -18.65 -1.20
CA PRO A 99 -7.25 -17.53 -2.14
C PRO A 99 -6.25 -16.42 -1.77
N ASN A 100 -5.42 -16.03 -2.75
CA ASN A 100 -4.36 -15.04 -2.53
C ASN A 100 -4.94 -13.63 -2.64
N GLY A 101 -4.73 -12.82 -1.62
CA GLY A 101 -5.11 -11.42 -1.60
C GLY A 101 -5.56 -10.94 -0.22
N THR A 102 -5.39 -9.65 0.01
CA THR A 102 -5.79 -8.96 1.25
C THR A 102 -6.56 -7.68 0.93
N GLY A 103 -7.31 -7.16 1.90
CA GLY A 103 -7.87 -5.81 1.84
C GLY A 103 -6.78 -4.75 2.05
N GLY A 104 -7.17 -3.47 1.97
CA GLY A 104 -6.27 -2.34 2.24
C GLY A 104 -6.61 -1.07 1.49
N LEU A 105 -7.68 -1.08 0.68
CA LEU A 105 -8.05 0.08 -0.14
C LEU A 105 -8.40 1.29 0.73
N GLU A 106 -9.20 1.10 1.77
CA GLU A 106 -9.60 2.17 2.70
C GLU A 106 -8.41 2.70 3.50
N GLU A 107 -7.51 1.83 3.90
CA GLU A 107 -6.45 2.13 4.87
C GLU A 107 -5.21 2.76 4.22
N ARG A 108 -4.99 2.51 2.93
CA ARG A 108 -3.75 2.88 2.21
C ARG A 108 -3.28 4.30 2.50
N MET A 109 -4.16 5.27 2.36
CA MET A 109 -3.78 6.69 2.46
C MET A 109 -3.40 7.06 3.89
N SER A 110 -4.20 6.65 4.87
CA SER A 110 -3.95 6.97 6.28
C SER A 110 -2.74 6.23 6.84
N VAL A 111 -2.54 4.97 6.45
CA VAL A 111 -1.34 4.20 6.82
C VAL A 111 -0.10 4.79 6.18
N LEU A 112 -0.14 5.14 4.88
CA LEU A 112 0.97 5.76 4.19
C LEU A 112 1.34 7.13 4.80
N TRP A 113 0.35 7.94 5.18
CA TRP A 113 0.59 9.20 5.87
C TRP A 113 1.27 8.96 7.21
N THR A 114 0.69 8.12 8.04
CA THR A 114 1.18 7.89 9.42
C THR A 114 2.58 7.25 9.42
N LYS A 115 2.81 6.25 8.58
CA LYS A 115 4.10 5.54 8.52
C LYS A 115 5.15 6.20 7.62
N GLY A 116 4.72 7.10 6.73
CA GLY A 116 5.59 7.82 5.82
C GLY A 116 5.83 9.26 6.24
N VAL A 117 4.76 10.08 6.25
CA VAL A 117 4.90 11.53 6.47
C VAL A 117 5.21 11.86 7.92
N GLU A 118 4.50 11.29 8.87
CA GLU A 118 4.70 11.61 10.30
C GLU A 118 6.03 11.09 10.85
N THR A 119 6.54 10.02 10.28
CA THR A 119 7.87 9.49 10.64
C THR A 119 9.03 10.18 9.92
N GLY A 120 8.75 11.12 9.01
CA GLY A 120 9.76 11.82 8.24
C GLY A 120 10.38 11.02 7.08
N ARG A 121 9.84 9.84 6.75
CA ARG A 121 10.27 9.04 5.60
C ARG A 121 9.84 9.64 4.26
N LEU A 122 8.72 10.37 4.26
CA LEU A 122 8.22 11.11 3.10
C LEU A 122 7.85 12.53 3.49
N THR A 123 8.08 13.45 2.59
CA THR A 123 7.45 14.77 2.66
C THR A 123 5.99 14.70 2.22
N ARG A 124 5.21 15.75 2.53
CA ARG A 124 3.82 15.86 2.03
C ARG A 124 3.75 15.84 0.50
N ASN A 125 4.74 16.44 -0.18
CA ASN A 125 4.80 16.48 -1.64
C ASN A 125 5.09 15.08 -2.22
N GLU A 126 5.98 14.31 -1.61
CA GLU A 126 6.24 12.92 -2.02
C GLU A 126 5.03 12.02 -1.77
N PHE A 127 4.29 12.22 -0.67
CA PHE A 127 3.02 11.53 -0.43
C PHE A 127 2.02 11.80 -1.56
N VAL A 128 1.81 13.08 -1.94
CA VAL A 128 0.92 13.44 -3.05
C VAL A 128 1.45 12.89 -4.37
N ALA A 129 2.77 12.95 -4.59
CA ALA A 129 3.37 12.39 -5.80
C ALA A 129 3.09 10.88 -5.92
N ALA A 130 3.33 10.11 -4.85
CA ALA A 130 3.16 8.65 -4.84
C ALA A 130 1.69 8.19 -4.92
N THR A 131 0.73 9.04 -4.54
CA THR A 131 -0.69 8.68 -4.48
C THR A 131 -1.54 9.30 -5.58
N SER A 132 -1.04 10.30 -6.31
CA SER A 132 -1.82 11.05 -7.31
C SER A 132 -0.97 11.45 -8.53
N THR A 133 0.00 12.37 -8.37
CA THR A 133 0.66 13.01 -9.51
C THR A 133 1.44 12.03 -10.38
N ASN A 134 2.17 11.08 -9.79
CA ASN A 134 3.00 10.14 -10.54
C ASN A 134 2.15 9.18 -11.37
N ILE A 135 1.05 8.66 -10.82
CA ILE A 135 0.16 7.77 -11.57
C ILE A 135 -0.51 8.52 -12.72
N ALA A 136 -0.88 9.79 -12.52
CA ALA A 136 -1.44 10.62 -13.59
C ALA A 136 -0.45 10.84 -14.73
N LYS A 137 0.84 11.01 -14.42
CA LYS A 137 1.91 11.10 -15.42
C LYS A 137 2.15 9.77 -16.15
N ILE A 138 2.16 8.65 -15.42
CA ILE A 138 2.35 7.30 -15.99
C ILE A 138 1.23 6.97 -16.99
N LEU A 139 -0.01 7.33 -16.65
CA LEU A 139 -1.19 7.07 -17.46
C LEU A 139 -1.47 8.15 -18.53
N ASN A 140 -0.58 9.14 -18.70
CA ASN A 140 -0.70 10.25 -19.64
C ASN A 140 -1.98 11.09 -19.49
N VAL A 141 -2.49 11.24 -18.26
CA VAL A 141 -3.66 12.07 -17.95
C VAL A 141 -3.26 13.36 -17.19
N TYR A 142 -2.00 13.53 -16.86
CA TYR A 142 -1.45 14.76 -16.29
C TYR A 142 -1.32 15.83 -17.42
N PRO A 143 -1.61 17.14 -17.17
CA PRO A 143 -2.00 17.77 -15.91
C PRO A 143 -3.51 17.78 -15.64
N ARG A 144 -4.34 17.23 -16.54
CA ARG A 144 -5.79 17.19 -16.34
C ARG A 144 -6.18 16.52 -15.01
N LYS A 145 -5.47 15.44 -14.63
CA LYS A 145 -5.52 14.77 -13.33
C LYS A 145 -4.18 14.91 -12.62
N GLY A 146 -4.17 14.82 -11.29
CA GLY A 146 -2.96 14.82 -10.48
C GLY A 146 -2.29 16.17 -10.32
N SER A 147 -2.98 17.26 -10.60
CA SER A 147 -2.54 18.64 -10.36
C SER A 147 -3.70 19.53 -9.89
N LEU A 148 -3.35 20.64 -9.23
CA LEU A 148 -4.27 21.69 -8.82
C LEU A 148 -3.91 22.97 -9.60
N VAL A 149 -4.21 22.99 -10.90
CA VAL A 149 -3.97 24.13 -11.79
C VAL A 149 -5.24 24.49 -12.54
N GLU A 150 -5.33 25.72 -13.02
CA GLU A 150 -6.42 26.17 -13.86
C GLU A 150 -6.55 25.28 -15.10
N GLY A 151 -7.77 24.81 -15.40
CA GLY A 151 -8.06 23.89 -16.49
C GLY A 151 -7.90 22.41 -16.16
N ALA A 152 -7.44 22.04 -14.96
CA ALA A 152 -7.47 20.67 -14.49
C ALA A 152 -8.87 20.26 -14.00
N ASP A 153 -9.13 18.95 -13.95
CA ASP A 153 -10.34 18.42 -13.33
C ASP A 153 -10.34 18.71 -11.82
N ALA A 154 -11.50 19.07 -11.27
CA ALA A 154 -11.64 19.40 -9.85
C ALA A 154 -11.77 18.17 -8.94
N ASP A 155 -10.95 17.15 -9.13
CA ASP A 155 -10.86 16.01 -8.23
C ASP A 155 -9.99 16.38 -7.03
N ILE A 156 -10.61 16.95 -6.01
CA ILE A 156 -9.92 17.54 -4.87
C ILE A 156 -10.23 16.76 -3.61
N VAL A 157 -9.19 16.42 -2.86
CA VAL A 157 -9.31 15.82 -1.53
C VAL A 157 -8.78 16.82 -0.49
N VAL A 158 -9.63 17.17 0.47
CA VAL A 158 -9.22 17.92 1.67
C VAL A 158 -8.74 16.94 2.72
N TRP A 159 -7.45 16.99 3.04
CA TRP A 159 -6.78 16.06 3.94
C TRP A 159 -6.57 16.72 5.31
N ASP A 160 -7.17 16.14 6.37
CA ASP A 160 -7.01 16.66 7.73
C ASP A 160 -5.99 15.80 8.51
N PRO A 161 -4.79 16.35 8.77
CA PRO A 161 -3.72 15.61 9.45
C PRO A 161 -3.94 15.45 10.97
N LYS A 162 -5.00 16.03 11.52
CA LYS A 162 -5.25 16.04 12.99
C LYS A 162 -6.25 14.97 13.44
N ILE A 163 -6.92 14.30 12.50
CA ILE A 163 -7.86 13.24 12.86
C ILE A 163 -7.09 11.97 13.18
N SER A 164 -7.30 11.42 14.36
CA SER A 164 -6.76 10.11 14.76
C SER A 164 -7.86 9.05 14.70
N LYS A 165 -7.52 7.86 14.23
CA LYS A 165 -8.42 6.70 14.15
C LYS A 165 -7.63 5.42 14.46
N THR A 166 -8.26 4.51 15.20
CA THR A 166 -7.82 3.11 15.22
C THR A 166 -8.50 2.36 14.08
N ILE A 167 -7.72 1.72 13.23
CA ILE A 167 -8.27 0.86 12.18
C ILE A 167 -8.93 -0.35 12.83
N SER A 168 -10.17 -0.63 12.46
CA SER A 168 -10.91 -1.77 12.98
C SER A 168 -11.96 -2.25 12.00
N VAL A 169 -12.14 -3.55 11.94
CA VAL A 169 -13.25 -4.22 11.25
C VAL A 169 -14.61 -3.64 11.64
N ALA A 170 -14.79 -3.26 12.91
CA ALA A 170 -16.04 -2.69 13.40
C ALA A 170 -16.40 -1.33 12.76
N SER A 171 -15.43 -0.63 12.17
CA SER A 171 -15.61 0.73 11.65
C SER A 171 -15.22 0.88 10.17
N HIS A 172 -14.63 -0.14 9.54
CA HIS A 172 -14.27 -0.06 8.11
C HIS A 172 -15.50 -0.15 7.20
N LYS A 173 -15.33 0.24 5.95
CA LYS A 173 -16.40 0.23 4.93
C LYS A 173 -16.34 -1.00 4.03
N SER A 174 -15.31 -1.80 4.15
CA SER A 174 -15.17 -3.06 3.42
C SER A 174 -16.22 -4.08 3.89
N VAL A 175 -16.57 -5.02 3.01
CA VAL A 175 -17.43 -6.18 3.34
C VAL A 175 -16.64 -7.34 3.96
N LEU A 176 -15.32 -7.18 4.11
CA LEU A 176 -14.48 -8.21 4.74
C LEU A 176 -14.78 -8.33 6.24
N ASP A 177 -14.65 -9.53 6.75
CA ASP A 177 -14.79 -9.87 8.16
C ASP A 177 -13.50 -9.74 8.96
N TYR A 178 -12.46 -9.16 8.36
CA TYR A 178 -11.17 -8.85 9.00
C TYR A 178 -10.52 -7.63 8.34
N ASN A 179 -9.52 -7.07 9.04
CA ASN A 179 -8.65 -6.02 8.50
C ASN A 179 -7.19 -6.40 8.79
N VAL A 180 -6.31 -6.40 7.77
CA VAL A 180 -4.88 -6.74 7.97
C VAL A 180 -4.14 -5.67 8.78
N PHE A 181 -4.71 -4.47 8.90
CA PHE A 181 -4.20 -3.37 9.70
C PHE A 181 -4.97 -3.19 11.02
N GLU A 182 -5.73 -4.21 11.45
CA GLU A 182 -6.52 -4.15 12.70
C GLU A 182 -5.67 -3.66 13.86
N GLY A 183 -6.18 -2.67 14.61
CA GLY A 183 -5.48 -2.07 15.74
C GLY A 183 -4.43 -1.01 15.41
N PHE A 184 -4.12 -0.77 14.12
CA PHE A 184 -3.19 0.32 13.76
C PHE A 184 -3.79 1.67 14.12
N GLN A 185 -3.01 2.45 14.88
CA GLN A 185 -3.29 3.86 15.08
C GLN A 185 -2.84 4.63 13.85
N VAL A 186 -3.76 5.33 13.23
CA VAL A 186 -3.48 6.17 12.06
C VAL A 186 -3.97 7.58 12.32
N ASN A 187 -3.19 8.54 11.85
CA ASN A 187 -3.56 9.94 11.81
C ASN A 187 -3.86 10.34 10.38
N ALA A 188 -4.52 11.47 10.22
CA ALA A 188 -4.94 12.02 8.95
C ALA A 188 -5.99 11.20 8.19
N GLN A 189 -7.05 11.89 7.84
CA GLN A 189 -8.19 11.35 7.12
C GLN A 189 -8.65 12.34 6.06
N PRO A 190 -9.26 11.87 4.95
CA PRO A 190 -9.96 12.75 4.03
C PRO A 190 -11.19 13.34 4.74
N ARG A 191 -11.42 14.63 4.54
CA ARG A 191 -12.64 15.33 4.99
C ARG A 191 -13.66 15.45 3.86
N TYR A 192 -13.17 15.69 2.64
CA TYR A 192 -13.96 15.89 1.42
C TYR A 192 -13.16 15.37 0.23
#